data_162321cd0a7643c5ead3030a99d5164f
#
_entry.id   162321cd0a7643c5ead3030a99d5164f
#
_cell.length_a   1.000
_cell.length_b   1.000
_cell.length_c   1.000
_cell.angle_alpha   90.00
_cell.angle_beta   90.00
_cell.angle_gamma   90.00
#
_symmetry.space_group_name_H-M   'P 1'
#
loop_
_entity.id
_entity.type
_entity.pdbx_description
1 polymer ?
#
loop_
_entity_poly.entity_id
_entity_poly.type
_entity_poly.pdbx_seq_one_letter_code
_entity_poly.pdbx_strand_id
1 'polypeptide(L)'
;MPISRKPCSDKAAKVFIGHFAVAFAAKKVAPKASLGTLVFATVFLDAVWPVLVLLGIERFRIVPGYTAINPFEFQHYPWSHSLLMTLVWALVFAFVYLGFKGDRAGAIWVGIVVASHWLLDFVTHRPDLPLYPGGGERLGLALWNSLPATFAVEGAMFALAIVFYVRLTRAKDRVGTIAWWTLVALLLALYVPGPWSPPPPNENAVAIVGVAALLIFVPWAYWIDRHREPAR
;
A
#
# COMPACT_ATOMS: atom_id res chain seq x y z
N MET A 1 -0.33 -38.83 -26.18
CA MET A 1 -0.03 -38.59 -24.77
C MET A 1 -0.77 -37.29 -24.35
N PRO A 2 -1.70 -37.33 -23.41
CA PRO A 2 -2.40 -36.13 -22.98
C PRO A 2 -1.49 -35.32 -22.04
N ILE A 3 -1.29 -34.05 -22.36
CA ILE A 3 -0.55 -33.10 -21.55
C ILE A 3 -1.41 -32.79 -20.29
N SER A 4 -0.95 -33.32 -19.15
CA SER A 4 -1.52 -33.07 -17.84
C SER A 4 -1.40 -31.55 -17.55
N ARG A 5 -2.50 -30.83 -17.63
CA ARG A 5 -2.61 -29.47 -17.08
C ARG A 5 -2.58 -29.59 -15.56
N LYS A 6 -1.47 -29.19 -14.94
CA LYS A 6 -1.43 -28.96 -13.49
C LYS A 6 -2.50 -27.94 -13.10
N PRO A 7 -3.20 -28.16 -11.99
CA PRO A 7 -4.19 -27.19 -11.52
C PRO A 7 -3.51 -25.87 -11.19
N CYS A 8 -4.17 -24.79 -11.58
CA CYS A 8 -3.80 -23.41 -11.31
C CYS A 8 -3.73 -23.22 -9.80
N SER A 9 -2.52 -23.10 -9.25
CA SER A 9 -2.30 -22.82 -7.84
C SER A 9 -2.56 -21.33 -7.55
N ASP A 10 -3.07 -21.09 -6.37
CA ASP A 10 -3.59 -19.85 -5.83
C ASP A 10 -2.79 -18.59 -6.18
N LYS A 11 -3.55 -17.56 -6.61
CA LYS A 11 -3.05 -16.27 -7.02
C LYS A 11 -2.68 -15.46 -5.79
N ALA A 12 -1.40 -15.41 -5.45
CA ALA A 12 -0.94 -14.53 -4.37
C ALA A 12 -1.08 -13.06 -4.79
N ALA A 13 -1.79 -12.28 -3.98
CA ALA A 13 -1.81 -10.83 -4.09
C ALA A 13 -0.42 -10.29 -3.76
N LYS A 14 0.12 -9.41 -4.61
CA LYS A 14 1.40 -8.75 -4.34
C LYS A 14 1.13 -7.54 -3.44
N VAL A 15 1.67 -7.56 -2.23
CA VAL A 15 1.52 -6.52 -1.21
C VAL A 15 2.86 -5.83 -1.01
N PHE A 16 2.86 -4.51 -0.98
CA PHE A 16 4.03 -3.68 -0.68
C PHE A 16 3.97 -3.26 0.77
N ILE A 17 4.81 -3.86 1.62
CA ILE A 17 4.76 -3.65 3.08
C ILE A 17 5.29 -2.28 3.51
N GLY A 18 6.05 -1.60 2.65
CA GLY A 18 6.57 -0.25 2.91
C GLY A 18 5.46 0.77 3.20
N HIS A 19 4.35 0.73 2.45
CA HIS A 19 3.20 1.60 2.68
C HIS A 19 2.54 1.34 4.04
N PHE A 20 2.37 0.08 4.43
CA PHE A 20 1.86 -0.27 5.77
C PHE A 20 2.79 0.20 6.88
N ALA A 21 4.12 0.17 6.65
CA ALA A 21 5.08 0.68 7.62
C ALA A 21 4.85 2.16 7.94
N VAL A 22 4.58 2.99 6.92
CA VAL A 22 4.24 4.41 7.13
C VAL A 22 2.95 4.56 7.94
N ALA A 23 1.91 3.77 7.65
CA ALA A 23 0.65 3.81 8.41
C ALA A 23 0.88 3.53 9.90
N PHE A 24 1.68 2.51 10.22
CA PHE A 24 1.97 2.13 11.60
C PHE A 24 2.79 3.20 12.33
N ALA A 25 3.80 3.77 11.67
CA ALA A 25 4.61 4.83 12.23
C ALA A 25 3.85 6.15 12.39
N ALA A 26 2.91 6.45 11.49
CA ALA A 26 2.12 7.67 11.50
C ALA A 26 1.20 7.79 12.74
N LYS A 27 0.92 6.69 13.43
CA LYS A 27 0.18 6.72 14.71
C LYS A 27 0.86 7.60 15.77
N LYS A 28 2.18 7.81 15.68
CA LYS A 28 2.93 8.71 16.57
C LYS A 28 2.54 10.17 16.39
N VAL A 29 2.37 10.61 15.16
CA VAL A 29 2.15 12.04 14.80
C VAL A 29 0.67 12.36 14.60
N ALA A 30 -0.16 11.35 14.32
CA ALA A 30 -1.60 11.46 14.20
C ALA A 30 -2.32 10.50 15.18
N PRO A 31 -2.14 10.67 16.50
CA PRO A 31 -2.64 9.70 17.50
C PRO A 31 -4.18 9.59 17.53
N LYS A 32 -4.90 10.66 17.14
CA LYS A 32 -6.37 10.67 17.04
C LYS A 32 -6.89 9.98 15.79
N ALA A 33 -6.08 9.88 14.73
CA ALA A 33 -6.47 9.12 13.55
C ALA A 33 -6.47 7.62 13.87
N SER A 34 -7.52 6.92 13.45
CA SER A 34 -7.57 5.47 13.61
C SER A 34 -6.50 4.78 12.74
N LEU A 35 -6.07 3.59 13.15
CA LEU A 35 -5.16 2.80 12.31
C LEU A 35 -5.75 2.53 10.93
N GLY A 36 -7.07 2.28 10.84
CA GLY A 36 -7.75 2.08 9.57
C GLY A 36 -7.69 3.33 8.67
N THR A 37 -7.84 4.54 9.25
CA THR A 37 -7.67 5.79 8.51
C THR A 37 -6.23 5.94 7.99
N LEU A 38 -5.23 5.64 8.82
CA LEU A 38 -3.82 5.75 8.43
C LEU A 38 -3.44 4.71 7.37
N VAL A 39 -3.90 3.45 7.50
CA VAL A 39 -3.73 2.43 6.46
C VAL A 39 -4.40 2.88 5.16
N PHE A 40 -5.65 3.34 5.21
CA PHE A 40 -6.33 3.82 4.00
C PHE A 40 -5.62 5.02 3.38
N ALA A 41 -5.10 5.96 4.18
CA ALA A 41 -4.35 7.11 3.69
C ALA A 41 -3.06 6.69 2.95
N THR A 42 -2.30 5.71 3.49
CA THR A 42 -1.06 5.25 2.85
C THR A 42 -1.29 4.50 1.54
N VAL A 43 -2.39 3.77 1.40
CA VAL A 43 -2.72 2.99 0.20
C VAL A 43 -3.82 3.65 -0.64
N PHE A 44 -4.06 4.96 -0.45
CA PHE A 44 -5.16 5.64 -1.11
C PHE A 44 -5.00 5.70 -2.63
N LEU A 45 -3.78 5.93 -3.12
CA LEU A 45 -3.50 5.93 -4.56
C LEU A 45 -3.72 4.54 -5.16
N ASP A 46 -3.33 3.49 -4.43
CA ASP A 46 -3.63 2.09 -4.76
C ASP A 46 -5.12 1.75 -4.65
N ALA A 47 -5.92 2.56 -3.97
CA ALA A 47 -7.38 2.43 -3.99
C ALA A 47 -8.00 3.06 -5.23
N VAL A 48 -7.44 4.18 -5.68
CA VAL A 48 -7.88 4.90 -6.89
C VAL A 48 -7.45 4.17 -8.15
N TRP A 49 -6.20 3.73 -8.21
CA TRP A 49 -5.59 3.11 -9.39
C TRP A 49 -6.38 1.90 -9.97
N PRO A 50 -6.73 0.86 -9.20
CA PRO A 50 -7.42 -0.29 -9.77
C PRO A 50 -8.82 0.05 -10.28
N VAL A 51 -9.49 1.05 -9.68
CA VAL A 51 -10.76 1.55 -10.19
C VAL A 51 -10.58 2.19 -11.56
N LEU A 52 -9.55 3.04 -11.72
CA LEU A 52 -9.24 3.69 -13.00
C LEU A 52 -8.77 2.67 -14.06
N VAL A 53 -8.10 1.60 -13.66
CA VAL A 53 -7.75 0.48 -14.56
C VAL A 53 -9.01 -0.25 -15.04
N LEU A 54 -9.93 -0.59 -14.14
CA LEU A 54 -11.20 -1.26 -14.50
C LEU A 54 -12.08 -0.39 -15.42
N LEU A 55 -12.01 0.94 -15.27
CA LEU A 55 -12.69 1.90 -16.14
C LEU A 55 -11.95 2.14 -17.48
N GLY A 56 -10.77 1.55 -17.69
CA GLY A 56 -9.95 1.74 -18.90
C GLY A 56 -9.28 3.12 -19.01
N ILE A 57 -9.31 3.92 -17.93
CA ILE A 57 -8.69 5.26 -17.87
C ILE A 57 -7.18 5.13 -17.68
N GLU A 58 -6.74 4.22 -16.81
CA GLU A 58 -5.33 3.91 -16.56
C GLU A 58 -4.97 2.52 -17.07
N ARG A 59 -3.68 2.32 -17.37
CA ARG A 59 -3.21 1.10 -18.04
C ARG A 59 -1.82 0.70 -17.57
N PHE A 60 -1.66 -0.60 -17.40
CA PHE A 60 -0.38 -1.27 -17.19
C PHE A 60 -0.38 -2.59 -17.97
N ARG A 61 0.76 -3.26 -18.02
CA ARG A 61 0.90 -4.60 -18.60
C ARG A 61 1.57 -5.55 -17.61
N ILE A 62 1.27 -6.81 -17.77
CA ILE A 62 1.94 -7.88 -17.05
C ILE A 62 3.06 -8.42 -17.93
N VAL A 63 4.30 -8.08 -17.57
CA VAL A 63 5.53 -8.47 -18.28
C VAL A 63 6.40 -9.28 -17.31
N PRO A 64 6.41 -10.62 -17.38
CA PRO A 64 7.24 -11.44 -16.49
C PRO A 64 8.70 -11.01 -16.53
N GLY A 65 9.30 -10.81 -15.35
CA GLY A 65 10.68 -10.35 -15.23
C GLY A 65 10.90 -8.85 -15.45
N TYR A 66 9.84 -8.03 -15.52
CA TYR A 66 9.97 -6.58 -15.67
C TYR A 66 10.77 -5.95 -14.52
N THR A 67 10.52 -6.36 -13.29
CA THR A 67 11.38 -6.10 -12.13
C THR A 67 11.70 -7.39 -11.38
N ALA A 68 12.59 -7.36 -10.40
CA ALA A 68 12.87 -8.51 -9.54
C ALA A 68 11.72 -8.82 -8.56
N ILE A 69 10.81 -7.89 -8.33
CA ILE A 69 9.73 -7.98 -7.34
C ILE A 69 8.38 -8.29 -7.99
N ASN A 70 8.03 -7.61 -9.07
CA ASN A 70 6.73 -7.75 -9.72
C ASN A 70 6.84 -7.63 -11.25
N PRO A 71 5.86 -8.17 -12.00
CA PRO A 71 5.84 -8.14 -13.45
C PRO A 71 5.09 -6.93 -14.02
N PHE A 72 4.90 -5.82 -13.28
CA PHE A 72 4.03 -4.74 -13.71
C PHE A 72 4.82 -3.66 -14.46
N GLU A 73 4.48 -3.47 -15.73
CA GLU A 73 4.92 -2.36 -16.56
C GLU A 73 3.83 -1.28 -16.55
N PHE A 74 4.04 -0.22 -15.78
CA PHE A 74 3.09 0.89 -15.68
C PHE A 74 3.22 1.82 -16.88
N GLN A 75 2.20 1.84 -17.76
CA GLN A 75 2.23 2.56 -19.03
C GLN A 75 1.57 3.94 -18.94
N HIS A 76 0.41 4.01 -18.30
CA HIS A 76 -0.37 5.24 -18.17
C HIS A 76 -1.20 5.20 -16.88
N TYR A 77 -0.77 5.95 -15.86
CA TYR A 77 -1.42 6.02 -14.54
C TYR A 77 -1.26 7.40 -13.87
N PRO A 78 -1.45 8.50 -14.64
CA PRO A 78 -1.16 9.84 -14.15
C PRO A 78 -2.24 10.41 -13.21
N TRP A 79 -3.45 9.89 -13.25
CA TRP A 79 -4.56 10.37 -12.41
C TRP A 79 -4.49 9.84 -10.99
N SER A 80 -3.98 8.64 -10.81
CA SER A 80 -3.73 8.06 -9.49
C SER A 80 -2.34 8.45 -8.95
N HIS A 81 -1.26 8.28 -9.75
CA HIS A 81 0.12 8.28 -9.26
C HIS A 81 1.02 9.40 -9.78
N SER A 82 0.53 10.43 -10.50
CA SER A 82 1.40 11.58 -10.75
C SER A 82 1.62 12.38 -9.46
N LEU A 83 2.77 13.02 -9.34
CA LEU A 83 3.09 13.88 -8.19
C LEU A 83 2.00 14.95 -7.97
N LEU A 84 1.59 15.63 -9.04
CA LEU A 84 0.54 16.65 -8.97
C LEU A 84 -0.77 16.07 -8.43
N MET A 85 -1.23 14.93 -8.99
CA MET A 85 -2.48 14.33 -8.53
C MET A 85 -2.37 13.72 -7.14
N THR A 86 -1.21 13.23 -6.76
CA THR A 86 -0.95 12.80 -5.38
C THR A 86 -1.16 13.96 -4.39
N LEU A 87 -0.65 15.15 -4.70
CA LEU A 87 -0.87 16.33 -3.87
C LEU A 87 -2.35 16.75 -3.83
N VAL A 88 -3.05 16.69 -4.96
CA VAL A 88 -4.50 16.94 -5.02
C VAL A 88 -5.25 15.93 -4.13
N TRP A 89 -4.96 14.65 -4.27
CA TRP A 89 -5.58 13.59 -3.45
C TRP A 89 -5.26 13.74 -1.97
N ALA A 90 -4.02 14.12 -1.63
CA ALA A 90 -3.62 14.39 -0.26
C ALA A 90 -4.44 15.53 0.36
N LEU A 91 -4.65 16.62 -0.39
CA LEU A 91 -5.49 17.75 0.05
C LEU A 91 -6.96 17.33 0.19
N VAL A 92 -7.52 16.63 -0.80
CA VAL A 92 -8.89 16.13 -0.74
C VAL A 92 -9.08 15.25 0.49
N PHE A 93 -8.18 14.29 0.71
CA PHE A 93 -8.26 13.39 1.86
C PHE A 93 -8.15 14.14 3.20
N ALA A 94 -7.24 15.12 3.29
CA ALA A 94 -7.07 15.95 4.47
C ALA A 94 -8.33 16.78 4.76
N PHE A 95 -8.94 17.41 3.75
CA PHE A 95 -10.18 18.19 3.91
C PHE A 95 -11.36 17.30 4.31
N VAL A 96 -11.49 16.12 3.69
CA VAL A 96 -12.52 15.15 4.08
C VAL A 96 -12.34 14.71 5.53
N TYR A 97 -11.12 14.35 5.93
CA TYR A 97 -10.81 14.00 7.32
C TYR A 97 -11.13 15.14 8.27
N LEU A 98 -10.74 16.38 7.93
CA LEU A 98 -11.02 17.57 8.73
C LEU A 98 -12.53 17.78 8.91
N GLY A 99 -13.32 17.65 7.84
CA GLY A 99 -14.77 17.79 7.89
C GLY A 99 -15.45 16.78 8.81
N PHE A 100 -14.96 15.50 8.82
CA PHE A 100 -15.55 14.46 9.67
C PHE A 100 -15.04 14.45 11.12
N LYS A 101 -13.79 14.90 11.36
CA LYS A 101 -13.13 14.74 12.67
C LYS A 101 -12.88 16.07 13.39
N GLY A 102 -12.91 17.20 12.71
CA GLY A 102 -12.59 18.52 13.29
C GLY A 102 -11.14 18.65 13.79
N ASP A 103 -10.27 17.68 13.47
CA ASP A 103 -8.89 17.62 13.94
C ASP A 103 -7.93 18.16 12.88
N ARG A 104 -7.56 19.44 13.00
CA ARG A 104 -6.67 20.12 12.04
C ARG A 104 -5.27 19.50 11.98
N ALA A 105 -4.69 19.17 13.14
CA ALA A 105 -3.36 18.55 13.17
C ALA A 105 -3.38 17.17 12.55
N GLY A 106 -4.39 16.35 12.88
CA GLY A 106 -4.59 15.04 12.24
C GLY A 106 -4.81 15.15 10.75
N ALA A 107 -5.56 16.14 10.26
CA ALA A 107 -5.80 16.36 8.83
C ALA A 107 -4.49 16.64 8.06
N ILE A 108 -3.61 17.47 8.61
CA ILE A 108 -2.30 17.76 8.02
C ILE A 108 -1.48 16.45 7.90
N TRP A 109 -1.38 15.70 8.99
CA TRP A 109 -0.60 14.47 9.00
C TRP A 109 -1.19 13.38 8.10
N VAL A 110 -2.51 13.25 8.05
CA VAL A 110 -3.18 12.32 7.14
C VAL A 110 -2.92 12.69 5.68
N GLY A 111 -2.94 13.99 5.33
CA GLY A 111 -2.54 14.46 4.00
C GLY A 111 -1.07 14.12 3.68
N ILE A 112 -0.15 14.34 4.63
CA ILE A 112 1.27 13.97 4.47
C ILE A 112 1.41 12.45 4.26
N VAL A 113 0.62 11.65 4.98
CA VAL A 113 0.60 10.20 4.84
C VAL A 113 0.14 9.78 3.44
N VAL A 114 -0.89 10.42 2.87
CA VAL A 114 -1.27 10.19 1.45
C VAL A 114 -0.13 10.58 0.52
N ALA A 115 0.49 11.74 0.71
CA ALA A 115 1.59 12.21 -0.14
C ALA A 115 2.84 11.32 -0.05
N SER A 116 3.08 10.68 1.09
CA SER A 116 4.21 9.75 1.28
C SER A 116 4.16 8.53 0.36
N HIS A 117 2.99 8.16 -0.14
CA HIS A 117 2.83 7.08 -1.10
C HIS A 117 3.72 7.32 -2.33
N TRP A 118 3.59 8.48 -2.98
CA TRP A 118 4.40 8.81 -4.15
C TRP A 118 5.90 8.80 -3.86
N LEU A 119 6.30 9.22 -2.66
CA LEU A 119 7.71 9.20 -2.26
C LEU A 119 8.26 7.77 -2.14
N LEU A 120 7.45 6.85 -1.60
CA LEU A 120 7.83 5.43 -1.53
C LEU A 120 7.90 4.81 -2.93
N ASP A 121 6.94 5.13 -3.79
CA ASP A 121 6.95 4.67 -5.18
C ASP A 121 8.12 5.24 -5.95
N PHE A 122 8.50 6.49 -5.73
CA PHE A 122 9.71 7.07 -6.34
C PHE A 122 10.97 6.27 -6.00
N VAL A 123 11.07 5.73 -4.78
CA VAL A 123 12.20 4.88 -4.39
C VAL A 123 12.10 3.50 -5.04
N THR A 124 10.92 2.93 -5.12
CA THR A 124 10.72 1.52 -5.50
C THR A 124 10.57 1.32 -7.00
N HIS A 125 9.81 2.17 -7.68
CA HIS A 125 9.51 2.07 -9.10
C HIS A 125 10.72 2.32 -9.99
N ARG A 126 10.68 1.74 -11.18
CA ARG A 126 11.52 2.18 -12.31
C ARG A 126 11.16 3.62 -12.68
N PRO A 127 11.95 4.31 -13.54
CA PRO A 127 11.59 5.64 -14.04
C PRO A 127 10.31 5.62 -14.89
N ASP A 128 9.17 5.42 -14.23
CA ASP A 128 7.84 5.33 -14.84
C ASP A 128 6.80 6.25 -14.16
N LEU A 129 7.09 6.81 -12.97
CA LEU A 129 6.22 7.72 -12.25
C LEU A 129 6.09 9.09 -12.93
N PRO A 130 4.90 9.49 -13.37
CA PRO A 130 4.68 10.79 -14.00
C PRO A 130 4.69 11.94 -12.97
N LEU A 131 5.11 13.13 -13.40
CA LEU A 131 5.03 14.34 -12.57
C LEU A 131 3.63 14.95 -12.60
N TYR A 132 2.93 14.90 -13.74
CA TYR A 132 1.59 15.45 -13.93
C TYR A 132 0.83 14.72 -15.05
N PRO A 133 -0.51 14.80 -15.08
CA PRO A 133 -1.27 14.31 -16.22
C PRO A 133 -0.93 15.09 -17.50
N GLY A 134 -0.64 14.38 -18.59
CA GLY A 134 -0.35 15.00 -19.88
C GLY A 134 1.08 14.85 -20.37
N GLY A 135 2.00 14.31 -19.58
CA GLY A 135 3.38 14.04 -20.01
C GLY A 135 4.46 14.49 -19.03
N GLY A 136 5.65 14.72 -19.54
CA GLY A 136 6.82 15.10 -18.75
C GLY A 136 7.77 13.94 -18.46
N GLU A 137 8.82 14.24 -17.70
CA GLU A 137 9.75 13.23 -17.23
C GLU A 137 9.07 12.22 -16.33
N ARG A 138 9.52 11.00 -16.41
CA ARG A 138 9.12 9.92 -15.51
C ARG A 138 10.26 9.62 -14.55
N LEU A 139 9.94 9.54 -13.29
CA LEU A 139 10.90 9.41 -12.21
C LEU A 139 10.82 8.04 -11.53
N GLY A 140 11.91 7.64 -10.87
CA GLY A 140 11.99 6.42 -10.08
C GLY A 140 13.43 5.97 -9.87
N LEU A 141 13.73 5.43 -8.68
CA LEU A 141 15.07 4.95 -8.32
C LEU A 141 15.27 3.45 -8.56
N ALA A 142 14.22 2.75 -8.99
CA ALA A 142 14.24 1.35 -9.40
C ALA A 142 14.71 0.37 -8.32
N LEU A 143 14.39 0.59 -7.04
CA LEU A 143 14.74 -0.32 -5.97
C LEU A 143 14.21 -1.75 -6.24
N TRP A 144 13.03 -1.88 -6.87
CA TRP A 144 12.46 -3.18 -7.24
C TRP A 144 13.25 -3.98 -8.29
N ASN A 145 14.28 -3.41 -8.89
CA ASN A 145 15.22 -4.17 -9.73
C ASN A 145 16.20 -5.04 -8.91
N SER A 146 16.28 -4.83 -7.58
CA SER A 146 17.14 -5.59 -6.68
C SER A 146 16.34 -6.24 -5.57
N LEU A 147 16.15 -7.56 -5.66
CA LEU A 147 15.46 -8.34 -4.63
C LEU A 147 16.08 -8.17 -3.23
N PRO A 148 17.42 -8.30 -3.05
CA PRO A 148 18.04 -8.13 -1.73
C PRO A 148 17.86 -6.71 -1.18
N ALA A 149 18.03 -5.68 -2.02
CA ALA A 149 17.89 -4.30 -1.58
C ALA A 149 16.44 -3.98 -1.19
N THR A 150 15.45 -4.46 -1.96
CA THR A 150 14.03 -4.28 -1.63
C THR A 150 13.68 -4.93 -0.30
N PHE A 151 14.06 -6.20 -0.09
CA PHE A 151 13.80 -6.88 1.18
C PHE A 151 14.52 -6.21 2.36
N ALA A 152 15.73 -5.70 2.16
CA ALA A 152 16.44 -5.00 3.21
C ALA A 152 15.76 -3.68 3.58
N VAL A 153 15.40 -2.86 2.59
CA VAL A 153 14.78 -1.53 2.83
C VAL A 153 13.36 -1.67 3.35
N GLU A 154 12.46 -2.35 2.61
CA GLU A 154 11.06 -2.48 3.02
C GLU A 154 10.93 -3.34 4.29
N GLY A 155 11.72 -4.39 4.43
CA GLY A 155 11.74 -5.23 5.64
C GLY A 155 12.21 -4.46 6.87
N ALA A 156 13.27 -3.65 6.76
CA ALA A 156 13.73 -2.81 7.86
C ALA A 156 12.68 -1.75 8.24
N MET A 157 12.09 -1.07 7.25
CA MET A 157 11.01 -0.10 7.47
C MET A 157 9.84 -0.75 8.20
N PHE A 158 9.40 -1.92 7.75
CA PHE A 158 8.28 -2.62 8.33
C PHE A 158 8.57 -3.12 9.75
N ALA A 159 9.75 -3.70 9.99
CA ALA A 159 10.18 -4.13 11.33
C ALA A 159 10.24 -2.96 12.32
N LEU A 160 10.83 -1.84 11.91
CA LEU A 160 10.88 -0.63 12.74
C LEU A 160 9.47 -0.10 13.02
N ALA A 161 8.59 -0.07 12.03
CA ALA A 161 7.22 0.40 12.19
C ALA A 161 6.39 -0.49 13.12
N ILE A 162 6.58 -1.82 13.09
CA ILE A 162 5.99 -2.76 14.06
C ILE A 162 6.44 -2.39 15.48
N VAL A 163 7.75 -2.21 15.69
CA VAL A 163 8.30 -1.84 17.01
C VAL A 163 7.71 -0.51 17.48
N PHE A 164 7.64 0.50 16.60
CA PHE A 164 7.04 1.79 16.95
C PHE A 164 5.56 1.64 17.32
N TYR A 165 4.77 0.94 16.51
CA TYR A 165 3.34 0.79 16.77
C TYR A 165 3.05 0.03 18.08
N VAL A 166 3.81 -1.04 18.36
CA VAL A 166 3.68 -1.80 19.62
C VAL A 166 4.09 -0.97 20.83
N ARG A 167 5.09 -0.09 20.69
CA ARG A 167 5.49 0.83 21.77
C ARG A 167 4.51 1.98 21.98
N LEU A 168 3.84 2.43 20.94
CA LEU A 168 2.87 3.53 20.99
C LEU A 168 1.47 3.08 21.45
N THR A 169 1.16 1.79 21.35
CA THR A 169 -0.16 1.25 21.63
C THR A 169 -0.07 -0.02 22.45
N ARG A 170 -1.08 -0.27 23.32
CA ARG A 170 -1.23 -1.53 24.03
C ARG A 170 -2.57 -2.18 23.68
N ALA A 171 -2.62 -3.50 23.69
CA ALA A 171 -3.86 -4.23 23.51
C ALA A 171 -4.74 -4.06 24.76
N LYS A 172 -6.04 -3.80 24.59
CA LYS A 172 -7.04 -3.78 25.67
C LYS A 172 -7.44 -5.19 26.09
N ASP A 173 -7.35 -6.13 25.14
CA ASP A 173 -7.81 -7.50 25.28
C ASP A 173 -7.01 -8.45 24.37
N ARG A 174 -7.33 -9.76 24.43
CA ARG A 174 -6.71 -10.78 23.58
C ARG A 174 -6.96 -10.54 22.09
N VAL A 175 -8.13 -9.98 21.73
CA VAL A 175 -8.47 -9.67 20.32
C VAL A 175 -7.49 -8.65 19.77
N GLY A 176 -7.18 -7.57 20.50
CA GLY A 176 -6.22 -6.56 20.08
C GLY A 176 -4.81 -7.10 19.86
N THR A 177 -4.41 -8.13 20.61
CA THR A 177 -3.12 -8.81 20.38
C THR A 177 -3.19 -9.72 19.16
N ILE A 178 -4.18 -10.60 19.09
CA ILE A 178 -4.32 -11.59 18.03
C ILE A 178 -4.52 -10.90 16.68
N ALA A 179 -5.46 -9.95 16.58
CA ALA A 179 -5.78 -9.25 15.35
C ALA A 179 -4.57 -8.49 14.78
N TRP A 180 -3.77 -7.85 15.65
CA TRP A 180 -2.54 -7.18 15.23
C TRP A 180 -1.51 -8.14 14.66
N TRP A 181 -1.15 -9.18 15.41
CA TRP A 181 -0.12 -10.11 14.98
C TRP A 181 -0.55 -10.96 13.79
N THR A 182 -1.85 -11.25 13.66
CA THR A 182 -2.38 -11.94 12.47
C THR A 182 -2.30 -11.05 11.24
N LEU A 183 -2.58 -9.73 11.36
CA LEU A 183 -2.37 -8.79 10.26
C LEU A 183 -0.90 -8.75 9.84
N VAL A 184 0.03 -8.62 10.79
CA VAL A 184 1.48 -8.60 10.51
C VAL A 184 1.91 -9.90 9.83
N ALA A 185 1.49 -11.05 10.35
CA ALA A 185 1.82 -12.36 9.77
C ALA A 185 1.25 -12.51 8.35
N LEU A 186 0.01 -12.06 8.12
CA LEU A 186 -0.61 -12.11 6.79
C LEU A 186 0.11 -11.22 5.78
N LEU A 187 0.46 -9.98 6.16
CA LEU A 187 1.22 -9.09 5.29
C LEU A 187 2.56 -9.69 4.89
N LEU A 188 3.29 -10.30 5.83
CA LEU A 188 4.55 -11.00 5.55
C LEU A 188 4.32 -12.26 4.69
N ALA A 189 3.28 -13.03 4.95
CA ALA A 189 2.94 -14.23 4.17
C ALA A 189 2.55 -13.91 2.72
N LEU A 190 2.04 -12.71 2.45
CA LEU A 190 1.76 -12.24 1.09
C LEU A 190 3.00 -11.61 0.43
N TYR A 191 3.79 -10.87 1.20
CA TYR A 191 4.96 -10.16 0.69
C TYR A 191 6.13 -11.08 0.36
N VAL A 192 6.53 -11.93 1.30
CA VAL A 192 7.76 -12.74 1.16
C VAL A 192 7.74 -13.64 -0.07
N PRO A 193 6.69 -14.43 -0.37
CA PRO A 193 6.66 -15.29 -1.55
C PRO A 193 6.36 -14.53 -2.86
N GLY A 194 5.98 -13.26 -2.78
CA GLY A 194 5.54 -12.44 -3.92
C GLY A 194 6.44 -12.53 -5.16
N PRO A 195 7.78 -12.34 -5.05
CA PRO A 195 8.68 -12.39 -6.20
C PRO A 195 8.70 -13.73 -6.94
N TRP A 196 8.47 -14.83 -6.23
CA TRP A 196 8.47 -16.19 -6.80
C TRP A 196 7.08 -16.71 -7.17
N SER A 197 6.06 -15.89 -6.91
CA SER A 197 4.69 -16.27 -7.26
C SER A 197 4.45 -16.18 -8.77
N PRO A 198 3.60 -17.03 -9.36
CA PRO A 198 3.23 -16.92 -10.76
C PRO A 198 2.68 -15.53 -11.09
N PRO A 199 2.91 -15.03 -12.31
CA PRO A 199 2.31 -13.77 -12.72
C PRO A 199 0.79 -13.86 -12.69
N PRO A 200 0.08 -12.75 -12.38
CA PRO A 200 -1.37 -12.70 -12.46
C PRO A 200 -1.87 -13.03 -13.87
N PRO A 201 -3.09 -13.53 -14.01
CA PRO A 201 -3.60 -13.99 -15.32
C PRO A 201 -3.90 -12.85 -16.30
N ASN A 202 -4.28 -11.69 -15.80
CA ASN A 202 -4.55 -10.47 -16.56
C ASN A 202 -4.65 -9.25 -15.64
N GLU A 203 -4.69 -8.06 -16.24
CA GLU A 203 -4.71 -6.76 -15.56
C GLU A 203 -5.98 -6.57 -14.72
N ASN A 204 -7.13 -6.99 -15.21
CA ASN A 204 -8.39 -6.89 -14.46
C ASN A 204 -8.36 -7.73 -13.17
N ALA A 205 -7.74 -8.90 -13.22
CA ALA A 205 -7.59 -9.73 -12.02
C ALA A 205 -6.73 -9.03 -10.96
N VAL A 206 -5.67 -8.32 -11.37
CA VAL A 206 -4.84 -7.50 -10.46
C VAL A 206 -5.68 -6.38 -9.83
N ALA A 207 -6.44 -5.66 -10.65
CA ALA A 207 -7.28 -4.56 -10.18
C ALA A 207 -8.37 -5.05 -9.20
N ILE A 208 -9.05 -6.15 -9.51
CA ILE A 208 -10.08 -6.75 -8.62
C ILE A 208 -9.46 -7.19 -7.29
N VAL A 209 -8.30 -7.85 -7.33
CA VAL A 209 -7.58 -8.28 -6.13
C VAL A 209 -7.12 -7.07 -5.31
N GLY A 210 -6.66 -6.00 -5.96
CA GLY A 210 -6.30 -4.73 -5.30
C GLY A 210 -7.49 -4.15 -4.53
N VAL A 211 -8.65 -4.03 -5.17
CA VAL A 211 -9.89 -3.56 -4.50
C VAL A 211 -10.28 -4.49 -3.34
N ALA A 212 -10.25 -5.81 -3.56
CA ALA A 212 -10.59 -6.78 -2.51
C ALA A 212 -9.64 -6.70 -1.31
N ALA A 213 -8.34 -6.51 -1.55
CA ALA A 213 -7.35 -6.33 -0.49
C ALA A 213 -7.67 -5.10 0.38
N LEU A 214 -8.04 -3.98 -0.23
CA LEU A 214 -8.45 -2.78 0.51
C LEU A 214 -9.68 -3.01 1.36
N LEU A 215 -10.70 -3.71 0.83
CA LEU A 215 -11.92 -4.06 1.56
C LEU A 215 -11.67 -5.01 2.73
N ILE A 216 -10.53 -5.68 2.77
CA ILE A 216 -10.11 -6.55 3.87
C ILE A 216 -9.20 -5.79 4.85
N PHE A 217 -8.11 -5.21 4.37
CA PHE A 217 -7.08 -4.63 5.25
C PHE A 217 -7.52 -3.36 5.96
N VAL A 218 -8.28 -2.49 5.29
CA VAL A 218 -8.75 -1.23 5.91
C VAL A 218 -9.73 -1.49 7.05
N PRO A 219 -10.82 -2.26 6.88
CA PRO A 219 -11.70 -2.62 7.99
C PRO A 219 -11.00 -3.41 9.10
N TRP A 220 -10.04 -4.28 8.75
CA TRP A 220 -9.25 -5.00 9.74
C TRP A 220 -8.42 -4.05 10.61
N ALA A 221 -7.76 -3.07 10.00
CA ALA A 221 -7.02 -2.04 10.72
C ALA A 221 -7.93 -1.18 11.63
N TYR A 222 -9.15 -0.85 11.18
CA TYR A 222 -10.17 -0.22 12.04
C TYR A 222 -10.56 -1.10 13.22
N TRP A 223 -10.71 -2.40 12.98
CA TRP A 223 -11.04 -3.37 14.04
C TRP A 223 -9.91 -3.49 15.07
N ILE A 224 -8.65 -3.56 14.63
CA ILE A 224 -7.49 -3.53 15.53
C ILE A 224 -7.52 -2.30 16.44
N ASP A 225 -7.78 -1.13 15.89
CA ASP A 225 -7.77 0.13 16.66
C ASP A 225 -8.85 0.17 17.76
N ARG A 226 -9.97 -0.53 17.60
CA ARG A 226 -11.01 -0.67 18.64
C ARG A 226 -10.55 -1.50 19.84
N HIS A 227 -9.64 -2.43 19.61
CA HIS A 227 -9.10 -3.36 20.62
C HIS A 227 -7.69 -2.97 21.11
N ARG A 228 -7.21 -1.78 20.72
CA ARG A 228 -5.95 -1.21 21.19
C ARG A 228 -6.16 0.23 21.65
N GLU A 229 -5.28 0.71 22.51
CA GLU A 229 -5.29 2.07 23.04
C GLU A 229 -3.86 2.61 23.10
N PRO A 230 -3.65 3.96 23.20
CA PRO A 230 -2.33 4.52 23.40
C PRO A 230 -1.64 3.90 24.62
N ALA A 231 -0.36 3.57 24.49
CA ALA A 231 0.46 3.20 25.65
C ALA A 231 0.66 4.45 26.51
N ARG A 232 0.52 4.30 27.83
CA ARG A 232 0.78 5.38 28.80
C ARG A 232 2.25 5.63 28.95
#